data_6002bd922b264726867e4dcbf4f6d6ae
#
_entry.id   6002bd922b264726867e4dcbf4f6d6ae
#
_cell.length_a   1.000
_cell.length_b   1.000
_cell.length_c   1.000
_cell.angle_alpha   90.00
_cell.angle_beta   90.00
_cell.angle_gamma   90.00
#
_symmetry.space_group_name_H-M   'P 1'
#
loop_
_entity.id
_entity.type
_entity.pdbx_description
1 polymer ?
#
loop_
_entity_poly.entity_id
_entity_poly.type
_entity_poly.pdbx_seq_one_letter_code
_entity_poly.pdbx_strand_id
1 'polypeptide(L)'
;MKIHNVIPETCEFGGTMRAANMDVLKRMGKELEKEVRAVCHVAGAEYKADIRIHGGAVHNAVDLLEGTEKTAKGILGEDKVYFIEHDHLGGENFSEFSSRVPAVYLFIGIRPKEKEQIPGLHSAEYRFDDHVLKGAAGVFAALGYYGCMGILQKQEKGTGTEEWKK
;
A
#
# COMPACT_ATOMS: atom_id res chain seq x y z
N MET A 1 3.11 -3.54 -38.38
CA MET A 1 4.21 -2.74 -39.01
C MET A 1 4.08 -1.32 -38.45
N LYS A 2 5.13 -0.77 -37.82
CA LYS A 2 5.11 0.65 -37.38
C LYS A 2 5.58 1.50 -38.55
N ILE A 3 4.71 2.37 -39.05
CA ILE A 3 4.99 3.27 -40.17
C ILE A 3 5.32 4.65 -39.56
N HIS A 4 6.56 5.10 -39.69
CA HIS A 4 7.07 6.27 -38.98
C HIS A 4 6.68 7.62 -39.61
N ASN A 5 6.17 7.63 -40.84
CA ASN A 5 5.77 8.83 -41.58
C ASN A 5 4.24 9.02 -41.69
N VAL A 6 3.49 8.29 -40.90
CA VAL A 6 2.02 8.45 -40.81
C VAL A 6 1.67 8.92 -39.39
N ILE A 7 1.00 10.06 -39.31
CA ILE A 7 0.47 10.60 -38.06
C ILE A 7 -0.75 9.77 -37.70
N PRO A 8 -0.80 9.15 -36.50
CA PRO A 8 -1.97 8.37 -36.08
C PRO A 8 -3.17 9.30 -35.83
N GLU A 9 -4.36 8.82 -36.15
CA GLU A 9 -5.61 9.53 -35.88
C GLU A 9 -5.88 9.65 -34.36
N THR A 10 -5.48 8.66 -33.59
CA THR A 10 -5.67 8.61 -32.15
C THR A 10 -4.39 8.23 -31.42
N CYS A 11 -4.22 8.76 -30.23
CA CYS A 11 -3.17 8.37 -29.29
C CYS A 11 -3.81 8.06 -27.95
N GLU A 12 -3.51 6.90 -27.39
CA GLU A 12 -3.96 6.49 -26.06
C GLU A 12 -2.74 6.29 -25.16
N PHE A 13 -2.80 6.80 -23.95
CA PHE A 13 -1.83 6.53 -22.91
C PHE A 13 -2.52 6.32 -21.57
N GLY A 14 -1.89 5.55 -20.70
CA GLY A 14 -2.42 5.26 -19.38
C GLY A 14 -1.30 4.99 -18.39
N GLY A 15 -1.66 5.04 -17.13
CA GLY A 15 -0.71 4.83 -16.05
C GLY A 15 -1.38 4.81 -14.69
N THR A 16 -0.58 4.84 -13.63
CA THR A 16 -1.08 4.90 -12.25
C THR A 16 -0.47 6.10 -11.52
N MET A 17 -1.29 6.74 -10.70
CA MET A 17 -0.86 7.79 -9.77
C MET A 17 -0.94 7.26 -8.36
N ARG A 18 0.05 7.58 -7.54
CA ARG A 18 0.09 7.22 -6.13
C ARG A 18 0.52 8.40 -5.28
N ALA A 19 -0.10 8.53 -4.12
CA ALA A 19 0.27 9.52 -3.11
C ALA A 19 -0.06 8.97 -1.72
N ALA A 20 0.70 9.39 -0.72
CA ALA A 20 0.43 9.03 0.68
C ALA A 20 -0.84 9.70 1.24
N ASN A 21 -1.34 10.75 0.57
CA ASN A 21 -2.52 11.50 0.99
C ASN A 21 -3.56 11.54 -0.14
N MET A 22 -4.81 11.25 0.20
CA MET A 22 -5.93 11.22 -0.74
C MET A 22 -6.21 12.58 -1.41
N ASP A 23 -6.05 13.68 -0.69
CA ASP A 23 -6.30 15.01 -1.27
C ASP A 23 -5.22 15.40 -2.26
N VAL A 24 -3.97 14.98 -2.01
CA VAL A 24 -2.88 15.10 -2.99
C VAL A 24 -3.20 14.28 -4.24
N LEU A 25 -3.64 13.03 -4.07
CA LEU A 25 -3.99 12.17 -5.20
C LEU A 25 -5.13 12.76 -6.05
N LYS A 26 -6.18 13.28 -5.42
CA LYS A 26 -7.29 13.97 -6.11
C LYS A 26 -6.81 15.19 -6.86
N ARG A 27 -5.90 15.99 -6.27
CA ARG A 27 -5.31 17.15 -6.91
C ARG A 27 -4.46 16.75 -8.12
N MET A 28 -3.64 15.70 -8.00
CA MET A 28 -2.86 15.16 -9.12
C MET A 28 -3.75 14.78 -10.30
N GLY A 29 -4.87 14.11 -10.06
CA GLY A 29 -5.83 13.75 -11.12
C GLY A 29 -6.41 14.98 -11.84
N LYS A 30 -6.77 16.02 -11.09
CA LYS A 30 -7.29 17.27 -11.66
C LYS A 30 -6.23 18.02 -12.48
N GLU A 31 -5.01 18.08 -11.98
CA GLU A 31 -3.92 18.75 -12.72
C GLU A 31 -3.55 17.97 -13.98
N LEU A 32 -3.50 16.62 -13.92
CA LEU A 32 -3.27 15.80 -15.11
C LEU A 32 -4.32 16.08 -16.20
N GLU A 33 -5.59 16.08 -15.84
CA GLU A 33 -6.67 16.36 -16.81
C GLU A 33 -6.54 17.77 -17.40
N LYS A 34 -6.21 18.78 -16.59
CA LYS A 34 -5.99 20.15 -17.01
C LYS A 34 -4.84 20.26 -18.02
N GLU A 35 -3.72 19.58 -17.77
CA GLU A 35 -2.57 19.56 -18.68
C GLU A 35 -2.93 18.87 -20.01
N VAL A 36 -3.61 17.72 -19.97
CA VAL A 36 -4.08 17.03 -21.18
C VAL A 36 -5.00 17.93 -22.01
N ARG A 37 -5.95 18.60 -21.35
CA ARG A 37 -6.85 19.56 -22.00
C ARG A 37 -6.09 20.70 -22.67
N ALA A 38 -5.11 21.28 -22.00
CA ALA A 38 -4.32 22.37 -22.53
C ALA A 38 -3.53 21.97 -23.77
N VAL A 39 -2.85 20.82 -23.72
CA VAL A 39 -2.09 20.28 -24.86
C VAL A 39 -3.00 19.98 -26.05
N CYS A 40 -4.14 19.33 -25.83
CA CYS A 40 -5.09 19.03 -26.89
C CYS A 40 -5.67 20.30 -27.50
N HIS A 41 -5.98 21.32 -26.70
CA HIS A 41 -6.46 22.62 -27.19
C HIS A 41 -5.43 23.28 -28.13
N VAL A 42 -4.16 23.31 -27.75
CA VAL A 42 -3.08 23.86 -28.60
C VAL A 42 -2.92 23.07 -29.90
N ALA A 43 -3.07 21.76 -29.83
CA ALA A 43 -2.96 20.87 -30.99
C ALA A 43 -4.22 20.83 -31.88
N GLY A 44 -5.33 21.47 -31.52
CA GLY A 44 -6.60 21.36 -32.20
C GLY A 44 -7.21 19.94 -32.13
N ALA A 45 -6.89 19.18 -31.09
CA ALA A 45 -7.34 17.82 -30.89
C ALA A 45 -8.43 17.73 -29.84
N GLU A 46 -9.26 16.70 -29.94
CA GLU A 46 -10.20 16.33 -28.87
C GLU A 46 -9.51 15.40 -27.87
N TYR A 47 -10.01 15.37 -26.64
CA TYR A 47 -9.52 14.44 -25.61
C TYR A 47 -10.65 13.78 -24.85
N LYS A 48 -10.38 12.59 -24.34
CA LYS A 48 -11.20 11.90 -23.37
C LYS A 48 -10.31 11.43 -22.23
N ALA A 49 -10.62 11.82 -21.00
CA ALA A 49 -9.92 11.36 -19.80
C ALA A 49 -10.82 10.42 -18.98
N ASP A 50 -10.27 9.31 -18.53
CA ASP A 50 -10.90 8.41 -17.57
C ASP A 50 -9.94 8.26 -16.37
N ILE A 51 -10.14 9.09 -15.34
CA ILE A 51 -9.32 9.14 -14.14
C ILE A 51 -10.12 8.54 -12.98
N ARG A 52 -9.72 7.34 -12.57
CA ARG A 52 -10.37 6.62 -11.48
C ARG A 52 -9.49 6.64 -10.25
N ILE A 53 -10.04 7.08 -9.14
CA ILE A 53 -9.37 7.09 -7.85
C ILE A 53 -9.93 5.94 -7.03
N HIS A 54 -9.09 4.95 -6.74
CA HIS A 54 -9.44 3.78 -5.97
C HIS A 54 -8.54 3.71 -4.72
N GLY A 55 -9.17 3.52 -3.55
CA GLY A 55 -8.48 3.37 -2.29
C GLY A 55 -7.70 4.61 -1.85
N GLY A 56 -7.27 4.59 -0.62
CA GLY A 56 -6.40 5.58 -0.01
C GLY A 56 -5.04 4.98 0.35
N ALA A 57 -4.25 5.70 1.13
CA ALA A 57 -3.08 5.14 1.80
C ALA A 57 -3.51 4.15 2.89
N VAL A 58 -2.72 3.10 3.09
CA VAL A 58 -2.85 2.23 4.26
C VAL A 58 -2.24 2.95 5.46
N HIS A 59 -3.02 3.10 6.52
CA HIS A 59 -2.57 3.66 7.79
C HIS A 59 -2.64 2.60 8.87
N ASN A 60 -1.52 2.38 9.56
CA ASN A 60 -1.48 1.51 10.73
C ASN A 60 -1.98 2.26 11.95
N ALA A 61 -2.92 1.66 12.68
CA ALA A 61 -3.44 2.21 13.92
C ALA A 61 -2.37 2.16 15.02
N VAL A 62 -2.02 3.33 15.56
CA VAL A 62 -0.91 3.50 16.51
C VAL A 62 -1.13 2.71 17.80
N ASP A 63 -2.37 2.63 18.27
CA ASP A 63 -2.78 1.88 19.46
C ASP A 63 -2.62 0.35 19.34
N LEU A 64 -2.57 -0.16 18.12
CA LEU A 64 -2.36 -1.58 17.84
C LEU A 64 -0.89 -1.95 17.58
N LEU A 65 -0.03 -0.97 17.27
CA LEU A 65 1.34 -1.23 16.82
C LEU A 65 2.18 -1.95 17.88
N GLU A 66 2.16 -1.47 19.12
CA GLU A 66 2.96 -2.05 20.22
C GLU A 66 2.58 -3.51 20.49
N GLY A 67 1.28 -3.81 20.58
CA GLY A 67 0.78 -5.17 20.77
C GLY A 67 1.10 -6.09 19.60
N THR A 68 1.01 -5.57 18.38
CA THR A 68 1.35 -6.30 17.16
C THR A 68 2.84 -6.61 17.09
N GLU A 69 3.70 -5.62 17.36
CA GLU A 69 5.16 -5.79 17.39
C GLU A 69 5.57 -6.84 18.42
N LYS A 70 5.10 -6.71 19.66
CA LYS A 70 5.40 -7.65 20.75
C LYS A 70 4.96 -9.07 20.41
N THR A 71 3.78 -9.23 19.82
CA THR A 71 3.28 -10.54 19.39
C THR A 71 4.14 -11.13 18.28
N ALA A 72 4.48 -10.35 17.27
CA ALA A 72 5.31 -10.79 16.16
C ALA A 72 6.72 -11.17 16.62
N LYS A 73 7.34 -10.38 17.50
CA LYS A 73 8.64 -10.66 18.11
C LYS A 73 8.63 -11.95 18.94
N GLY A 74 7.57 -12.19 19.70
CA GLY A 74 7.39 -13.44 20.47
C GLY A 74 7.34 -14.71 19.61
N ILE A 75 6.86 -14.59 18.36
CA ILE A 75 6.76 -15.73 17.42
C ILE A 75 8.01 -15.88 16.56
N LEU A 76 8.54 -14.77 16.05
CA LEU A 76 9.61 -14.78 15.04
C LEU A 76 11.01 -14.58 15.62
N GLY A 77 11.12 -13.95 16.78
CA GLY A 77 12.37 -13.47 17.40
C GLY A 77 12.52 -11.96 17.29
N GLU A 78 13.19 -11.36 18.27
CA GLU A 78 13.38 -9.91 18.42
C GLU A 78 14.07 -9.27 17.20
N ASP A 79 15.05 -9.95 16.63
CA ASP A 79 15.89 -9.51 15.52
C ASP A 79 15.21 -9.59 14.14
N LYS A 80 13.99 -10.11 14.08
CA LYS A 80 13.28 -10.36 12.82
C LYS A 80 12.09 -9.43 12.59
N VAL A 81 11.81 -8.55 13.54
CA VAL A 81 10.69 -7.62 13.46
C VAL A 81 11.21 -6.19 13.59
N TYR A 82 10.91 -5.37 12.60
CA TYR A 82 11.35 -3.97 12.55
C TYR A 82 10.31 -3.10 11.84
N PHE A 83 10.35 -1.82 12.07
CA PHE A 83 9.53 -0.85 11.38
C PHE A 83 10.17 -0.44 10.05
N ILE A 84 9.34 -0.22 9.04
CA ILE A 84 9.76 0.38 7.78
C ILE A 84 9.72 1.89 7.96
N GLU A 85 10.85 2.55 7.84
CA GLU A 85 11.00 4.00 8.10
C GLU A 85 10.52 4.87 6.94
N HIS A 86 10.26 4.28 5.77
CA HIS A 86 9.89 5.03 4.57
C HIS A 86 8.52 4.63 4.07
N ASP A 87 7.78 5.61 3.55
CA ASP A 87 6.49 5.37 2.92
C ASP A 87 6.61 4.40 1.74
N HIS A 88 5.82 3.34 1.79
CA HIS A 88 5.72 2.38 0.70
C HIS A 88 4.51 2.73 -0.18
N LEU A 89 4.76 3.31 -1.35
CA LEU A 89 3.71 3.74 -2.30
C LEU A 89 3.14 2.60 -3.16
N GLY A 90 3.14 1.37 -2.65
CA GLY A 90 2.44 0.24 -3.26
C GLY A 90 0.93 0.46 -3.25
N GLY A 91 0.25 0.05 -4.32
CA GLY A 91 -1.23 0.02 -4.31
C GLY A 91 -1.70 -1.18 -3.50
N GLU A 92 -2.57 -0.95 -2.51
CA GLU A 92 -3.10 -2.00 -1.64
C GLU A 92 -4.56 -1.71 -1.29
N ASN A 93 -5.44 -2.68 -1.54
CA ASN A 93 -6.86 -2.54 -1.23
C ASN A 93 -7.18 -2.68 0.27
N PHE A 94 -6.22 -3.08 1.09
CA PHE A 94 -6.36 -3.06 2.54
C PHE A 94 -6.65 -1.67 3.10
N SER A 95 -6.33 -0.62 2.35
CA SER A 95 -6.71 0.76 2.68
C SER A 95 -8.21 0.95 2.89
N GLU A 96 -9.06 0.16 2.23
CA GLU A 96 -10.51 0.17 2.41
C GLU A 96 -10.93 -0.31 3.82
N PHE A 97 -10.14 -1.21 4.41
CA PHE A 97 -10.34 -1.65 5.80
C PHE A 97 -9.76 -0.65 6.78
N SER A 98 -8.49 -0.25 6.61
CA SER A 98 -7.80 0.65 7.53
C SER A 98 -8.40 2.06 7.60
N SER A 99 -9.19 2.46 6.58
CA SER A 99 -9.95 3.72 6.61
C SER A 99 -11.24 3.65 7.43
N ARG A 100 -11.71 2.45 7.82
CA ARG A 100 -12.99 2.23 8.49
C ARG A 100 -12.85 1.67 9.90
N VAL A 101 -11.80 0.92 10.13
CA VAL A 101 -11.52 0.28 11.43
C VAL A 101 -10.04 0.38 11.76
N PRO A 102 -9.66 0.43 13.06
CA PRO A 102 -8.26 0.32 13.44
C PRO A 102 -7.66 -0.97 12.92
N ALA A 103 -6.59 -0.86 12.16
CA ALA A 103 -5.97 -1.99 11.49
C ALA A 103 -4.46 -1.84 11.44
N VAL A 104 -3.74 -2.94 11.26
CA VAL A 104 -2.28 -2.97 11.06
C VAL A 104 -1.98 -3.82 9.83
N TYR A 105 -1.18 -3.28 8.93
CA TYR A 105 -0.68 -3.96 7.75
C TYR A 105 0.78 -4.35 7.95
N LEU A 106 1.08 -5.61 7.74
CA LEU A 106 2.41 -6.17 7.94
C LEU A 106 3.02 -6.60 6.62
N PHE A 107 4.29 -6.29 6.42
CA PHE A 107 5.10 -6.87 5.36
C PHE A 107 5.86 -8.08 5.89
N ILE A 108 5.94 -9.11 5.07
CA ILE A 108 6.70 -10.33 5.38
C ILE A 108 7.86 -10.42 4.40
N GLY A 109 9.08 -10.45 4.93
CA GLY A 109 10.28 -10.67 4.13
C GLY A 109 10.29 -12.09 3.56
N ILE A 110 10.37 -12.19 2.24
CA ILE A 110 10.23 -13.46 1.50
C ILE A 110 11.50 -13.91 0.78
N ARG A 111 12.58 -13.12 0.88
CA ARG A 111 13.83 -13.43 0.20
C ARG A 111 14.61 -14.49 0.98
N PRO A 112 15.02 -15.61 0.33
CA PRO A 112 15.93 -16.58 0.92
C PRO A 112 17.25 -15.92 1.33
N LYS A 113 17.82 -16.33 2.47
CA LYS A 113 19.06 -15.75 3.03
C LYS A 113 20.25 -15.86 2.07
N GLU A 114 20.29 -16.93 1.30
CA GLU A 114 21.39 -17.27 0.38
C GLU A 114 21.36 -16.48 -0.92
N LYS A 115 20.29 -15.69 -1.16
CA LYS A 115 20.12 -14.91 -2.39
C LYS A 115 20.18 -13.42 -2.10
N GLU A 116 21.09 -12.72 -2.77
CA GLU A 116 21.14 -11.26 -2.70
C GLU A 116 19.91 -10.61 -3.33
N GLN A 117 19.42 -11.19 -4.42
CA GLN A 117 18.24 -10.69 -5.13
C GLN A 117 17.32 -11.84 -5.55
N ILE A 118 16.04 -11.56 -5.62
CA ILE A 118 15.02 -12.42 -6.21
C ILE A 118 14.23 -11.63 -7.26
N PRO A 119 13.64 -12.28 -8.27
CA PRO A 119 12.74 -11.62 -9.20
C PRO A 119 11.62 -10.89 -8.42
N GLY A 120 11.33 -9.66 -8.84
CA GLY A 120 10.34 -8.81 -8.17
C GLY A 120 8.91 -9.35 -8.30
N LEU A 121 8.01 -8.75 -7.54
CA LEU A 121 6.57 -8.96 -7.68
C LEU A 121 6.15 -8.75 -9.15
N HIS A 122 5.18 -9.53 -9.61
CA HIS A 122 4.67 -9.52 -10.98
C HIS A 122 5.63 -10.07 -12.06
N SER A 123 6.78 -10.64 -11.66
CA SER A 123 7.64 -11.38 -12.59
C SER A 123 7.11 -12.80 -12.82
N ALA A 124 7.20 -13.32 -14.04
CA ALA A 124 6.90 -14.72 -14.33
C ALA A 124 7.85 -15.69 -13.60
N GLU A 125 9.02 -15.21 -13.20
CA GLU A 125 10.04 -15.96 -12.46
C GLU A 125 9.95 -15.74 -10.95
N TYR A 126 8.90 -15.07 -10.47
CA TYR A 126 8.71 -14.81 -9.04
C TYR A 126 8.78 -16.10 -8.22
N ARG A 127 9.61 -16.09 -7.20
CA ARG A 127 9.79 -17.17 -6.23
C ARG A 127 9.99 -16.56 -4.85
N PHE A 128 9.54 -17.25 -3.83
CA PHE A 128 9.79 -16.89 -2.43
C PHE A 128 10.14 -18.13 -1.61
N ASP A 129 10.63 -17.91 -0.42
CA ASP A 129 10.95 -18.98 0.51
C ASP A 129 9.69 -19.43 1.26
N ASP A 130 9.19 -20.63 0.97
CA ASP A 130 7.99 -21.19 1.60
C ASP A 130 8.09 -21.34 3.12
N HIS A 131 9.32 -21.39 3.67
CA HIS A 131 9.55 -21.47 5.11
C HIS A 131 8.98 -20.26 5.86
N VAL A 132 8.84 -19.10 5.21
CA VAL A 132 8.24 -17.90 5.82
C VAL A 132 6.77 -18.08 6.16
N LEU A 133 6.05 -18.96 5.44
CA LEU A 133 4.61 -19.17 5.60
C LEU A 133 4.25 -19.66 7.02
N LYS A 134 5.08 -20.52 7.59
CA LYS A 134 4.86 -21.01 8.96
C LYS A 134 4.90 -19.88 9.97
N GLY A 135 5.91 -19.01 9.87
CA GLY A 135 6.05 -17.84 10.75
C GLY A 135 4.90 -16.85 10.56
N ALA A 136 4.57 -16.54 9.29
CA ALA A 136 3.46 -15.68 8.95
C ALA A 136 2.12 -16.17 9.53
N ALA A 137 1.79 -17.45 9.32
CA ALA A 137 0.57 -18.06 9.84
C ALA A 137 0.54 -18.03 11.38
N GLY A 138 1.69 -18.28 12.04
CA GLY A 138 1.82 -18.18 13.50
C GLY A 138 1.54 -16.77 14.01
N VAL A 139 2.10 -15.74 13.38
CA VAL A 139 1.83 -14.34 13.74
C VAL A 139 0.35 -14.01 13.55
N PHE A 140 -0.25 -14.34 12.41
CA PHE A 140 -1.67 -14.07 12.17
C PHE A 140 -2.59 -14.77 13.17
N ALA A 141 -2.32 -16.03 13.50
CA ALA A 141 -3.10 -16.78 14.48
C ALA A 141 -3.01 -16.15 15.89
N ALA A 142 -1.80 -15.75 16.30
CA ALA A 142 -1.59 -15.10 17.59
C ALA A 142 -2.24 -13.71 17.64
N LEU A 143 -2.11 -12.90 16.58
CA LEU A 143 -2.76 -11.60 16.49
C LEU A 143 -4.29 -11.72 16.53
N GLY A 144 -4.87 -12.70 15.83
CA GLY A 144 -6.30 -12.98 15.89
C GLY A 144 -6.76 -13.37 17.30
N TYR A 145 -6.04 -14.27 17.96
CA TYR A 145 -6.34 -14.69 19.32
C TYR A 145 -6.24 -13.51 20.31
N TYR A 146 -5.13 -12.79 20.31
CA TYR A 146 -4.93 -11.66 21.23
C TYR A 146 -5.84 -10.46 20.92
N GLY A 147 -6.17 -10.25 19.64
CA GLY A 147 -7.16 -9.25 19.23
C GLY A 147 -8.55 -9.54 19.80
N CYS A 148 -9.01 -10.78 19.72
CA CYS A 148 -10.29 -11.21 20.33
C CYS A 148 -10.28 -11.08 21.87
N MET A 149 -9.13 -11.20 22.50
CA MET A 149 -8.97 -11.04 23.95
C MET A 149 -8.80 -9.57 24.38
N GLY A 150 -8.77 -8.62 23.45
CA GLY A 150 -8.53 -7.19 23.74
C GLY A 150 -7.12 -6.87 24.24
N ILE A 151 -6.16 -7.78 24.03
CA ILE A 151 -4.78 -7.64 24.55
C ILE A 151 -3.90 -6.76 23.67
N LEU A 152 -4.25 -6.61 22.38
CA LEU A 152 -3.46 -5.82 21.43
C LEU A 152 -3.61 -4.32 21.63
N GLN A 153 -4.71 -3.88 22.20
CA GLN A 153 -4.98 -2.47 22.44
C GLN A 153 -4.17 -1.98 23.65
N LYS A 154 -3.57 -0.81 23.50
CA LYS A 154 -2.98 -0.11 24.63
C LYS A 154 -4.10 0.17 25.64
N GLN A 155 -4.00 -0.33 26.86
CA GLN A 155 -4.92 0.07 27.93
C GLN A 155 -4.66 1.55 28.23
N GLU A 156 -5.38 2.45 27.57
CA GLU A 156 -5.42 3.84 27.96
C GLU A 156 -6.04 3.93 29.35
N LYS A 157 -5.22 4.28 30.32
CA LYS A 157 -5.71 4.98 31.50
C LYS A 157 -6.14 6.37 31.05
N GLY A 158 -7.44 6.50 30.76
CA GLY A 158 -8.21 7.71 30.65
C GLY A 158 -7.57 8.92 30.00
N THR A 159 -7.90 9.19 28.77
CA THR A 159 -8.40 10.48 28.24
C THR A 159 -8.49 10.43 26.70
N GLY A 160 -9.71 10.70 26.17
CA GLY A 160 -9.89 11.39 24.89
C GLY A 160 -9.69 10.61 23.61
N THR A 161 -10.72 9.92 23.17
CA THR A 161 -11.02 9.68 21.76
C THR A 161 -10.97 11.00 20.99
N GLU A 162 -10.06 11.17 20.00
CA GLU A 162 -10.31 12.06 18.84
C GLU A 162 -9.13 12.30 17.86
N GLU A 163 -7.99 11.59 17.92
CA GLU A 163 -6.86 11.95 17.05
C GLU A 163 -6.71 11.16 15.73
N TRP A 164 -7.58 10.23 15.40
CA TRP A 164 -7.47 9.47 14.16
C TRP A 164 -8.28 10.05 12.98
N LYS A 165 -8.88 11.25 13.16
CA LYS A 165 -9.65 11.95 12.10
C LYS A 165 -8.90 13.11 11.43
N LYS A 166 -7.59 13.14 11.49
CA LYS A 166 -6.83 14.16 10.76
C LYS A 166 -5.97 13.58 9.67
#